data_516866da4cb01413a77e1da38055e4d6
#
_entry.id   516866da4cb01413a77e1da38055e4d6
#
_cell.length_a   1.000
_cell.length_b   1.000
_cell.length_c   1.000
_cell.angle_alpha   90.00
_cell.angle_beta   90.00
_cell.angle_gamma   90.00
#
_symmetry.space_group_name_H-M   'P 1'
#
loop_
_entity.id
_entity.type
_entity.pdbx_description
1 polymer ?
#
loop_
_entity_poly.entity_id
_entity_poly.type
_entity_poly.pdbx_seq_one_letter_code
_entity_poly.pdbx_strand_id
1 'polypeptide(L)'
;MRQDDETKITITAGGQSVDTTTGELSNIAEHIKQLPRQVWIRKIKVASKRVHIEYNVGSHAEEFDDMDATTIKPKDEAVQEFYDAFDKLAEFVPAICEMDEKYGVGMETISVSISYPTDNKVMGACITVSKKLTHNDAPLIITTPFKATDVYHDDGNPDILLPDNCRLALALLIYRAEDFVNGLRAPKKQEELFA
;
A
#
# COMPACT_ATOMS: atom_id res chain seq x y z
N MET A 1 -28.19 4.16 20.83
CA MET A 1 -28.17 4.11 19.35
C MET A 1 -26.90 4.82 18.92
N ARG A 2 -25.84 4.07 18.60
CA ARG A 2 -24.65 4.62 17.96
C ARG A 2 -24.92 4.62 16.46
N GLN A 3 -24.84 5.77 15.84
CA GLN A 3 -24.79 5.88 14.38
C GLN A 3 -23.40 5.43 13.96
N ASP A 4 -23.35 4.37 13.16
CA ASP A 4 -22.14 3.96 12.47
C ASP A 4 -21.87 5.03 11.39
N ASP A 5 -20.79 5.79 11.58
CA ASP A 5 -20.26 6.69 10.55
C ASP A 5 -19.68 5.83 9.42
N GLU A 6 -20.47 5.63 8.37
CA GLU A 6 -20.00 5.01 7.12
C GLU A 6 -19.00 5.96 6.46
N THR A 7 -17.72 5.61 6.52
CA THR A 7 -16.65 6.33 5.81
C THR A 7 -16.81 6.08 4.31
N LYS A 8 -17.28 7.07 3.57
CA LYS A 8 -17.34 7.03 2.11
C LYS A 8 -15.96 7.32 1.52
N ILE A 9 -15.48 6.40 0.70
CA ILE A 9 -14.26 6.59 -0.10
C ILE A 9 -14.69 6.68 -1.56
N THR A 10 -14.33 7.78 -2.22
CA THR A 10 -14.63 7.98 -3.66
C THR A 10 -13.50 7.41 -4.49
N ILE A 11 -13.81 6.40 -5.31
CA ILE A 11 -12.85 5.82 -6.27
C ILE A 11 -13.24 6.29 -7.67
N THR A 12 -12.33 6.92 -8.38
CA THR A 12 -12.55 7.37 -9.76
C THR A 12 -11.86 6.42 -10.72
N ALA A 13 -12.65 5.65 -11.45
CA ALA A 13 -12.17 4.79 -12.54
C ALA A 13 -12.83 5.19 -13.86
N GLY A 14 -12.05 5.48 -14.89
CA GLY A 14 -12.57 5.76 -16.25
C GLY A 14 -13.50 6.98 -16.37
N GLY A 15 -13.33 8.02 -15.54
CA GLY A 15 -14.13 9.26 -15.62
C GLY A 15 -15.49 9.20 -14.93
N GLN A 16 -15.82 8.11 -14.25
CA GLN A 16 -17.00 8.02 -13.37
C GLN A 16 -16.53 7.90 -11.92
N SER A 17 -17.05 8.79 -11.06
CA SER A 17 -16.88 8.69 -9.61
C SER A 17 -17.89 7.69 -9.07
N VAL A 18 -17.43 6.62 -8.44
CA VAL A 18 -18.26 5.66 -7.73
C VAL A 18 -18.04 5.87 -6.24
N ASP A 19 -19.08 6.27 -5.53
CA ASP A 19 -19.09 6.30 -4.07
C ASP A 19 -19.14 4.85 -3.57
N THR A 20 -18.03 4.36 -3.08
CA THR A 20 -17.90 2.96 -2.65
C THR A 20 -18.10 2.87 -1.14
N THR A 21 -19.04 2.06 -0.69
CA THR A 21 -19.25 1.76 0.74
C THR A 21 -18.18 0.81 1.24
N THR A 22 -17.94 0.77 2.55
CA THR A 22 -16.97 -0.12 3.19
C THR A 22 -17.17 -1.60 2.79
N GLY A 23 -18.42 -2.01 2.54
CA GLY A 23 -18.75 -3.37 2.09
C GLY A 23 -18.28 -3.68 0.67
N GLU A 24 -18.35 -2.71 -0.25
CA GLU A 24 -17.87 -2.88 -1.63
C GLU A 24 -16.34 -2.93 -1.68
N LEU A 25 -15.64 -2.14 -0.85
CA LEU A 25 -14.19 -2.20 -0.71
C LEU A 25 -13.73 -3.57 -0.17
N SER A 26 -14.47 -4.14 0.77
CA SER A 26 -14.22 -5.50 1.27
C SER A 26 -14.36 -6.54 0.16
N ASN A 27 -15.41 -6.45 -0.65
CA ASN A 27 -15.63 -7.33 -1.79
C ASN A 27 -14.54 -7.21 -2.87
N ILE A 28 -14.08 -5.98 -3.15
CA ILE A 28 -12.95 -5.73 -4.06
C ILE A 28 -11.68 -6.35 -3.50
N ALA A 29 -11.39 -6.18 -2.21
CA ALA A 29 -10.23 -6.77 -1.57
C ALA A 29 -10.25 -8.31 -1.59
N GLU A 30 -11.42 -8.94 -1.40
CA GLU A 30 -11.58 -10.38 -1.54
C GLU A 30 -11.43 -10.85 -2.99
N HIS A 31 -11.97 -10.11 -3.95
CA HIS A 31 -11.82 -10.43 -5.37
C HIS A 31 -10.36 -10.33 -5.83
N ILE A 32 -9.63 -9.31 -5.38
CA ILE A 32 -8.19 -9.17 -5.63
C ILE A 32 -7.40 -10.36 -5.07
N LYS A 33 -7.78 -10.89 -3.90
CA LYS A 33 -7.15 -12.09 -3.33
C LYS A 33 -7.36 -13.37 -4.15
N GLN A 34 -8.43 -13.46 -4.94
CA GLN A 34 -8.81 -14.65 -5.70
C GLN A 34 -8.28 -14.69 -7.14
N LEU A 35 -7.77 -13.56 -7.66
CA LEU A 35 -7.18 -13.53 -8.99
C LEU A 35 -5.81 -14.23 -8.98
N PRO A 36 -5.51 -15.09 -9.98
CA PRO A 36 -4.18 -15.67 -10.11
C PRO A 36 -3.18 -14.51 -10.32
N ARG A 37 -2.40 -14.21 -9.29
CA ARG A 37 -1.41 -13.15 -9.36
C ARG A 37 -0.24 -13.63 -10.19
N GLN A 38 0.01 -12.95 -11.31
CA GLN A 38 1.24 -13.13 -12.09
C GLN A 38 2.37 -12.24 -11.57
N VAL A 39 2.03 -11.18 -10.84
CA VAL A 39 2.97 -10.19 -10.31
C VAL A 39 2.85 -10.14 -8.78
N TRP A 40 3.97 -10.26 -8.09
CA TRP A 40 4.04 -10.25 -6.63
C TRP A 40 4.88 -9.07 -6.17
N ILE A 41 4.22 -8.02 -5.68
CA ILE A 41 4.89 -6.80 -5.26
C ILE A 41 5.64 -7.04 -3.94
N ARG A 42 6.96 -6.94 -3.96
CA ARG A 42 7.82 -7.14 -2.77
C ARG A 42 8.12 -5.84 -2.05
N LYS A 43 8.29 -4.76 -2.79
CA LYS A 43 8.60 -3.47 -2.21
C LYS A 43 8.14 -2.34 -3.10
N ILE A 44 7.59 -1.31 -2.47
CA ILE A 44 7.23 -0.06 -3.09
C ILE A 44 8.00 1.05 -2.38
N LYS A 45 8.65 1.92 -3.14
CA LYS A 45 9.30 3.12 -2.64
C LYS A 45 8.95 4.30 -3.53
N VAL A 46 8.62 5.43 -2.93
CA VAL A 46 8.36 6.68 -3.63
C VAL A 46 9.35 7.74 -3.17
N ALA A 47 9.99 8.41 -4.11
CA ALA A 47 10.89 9.52 -3.84
C ALA A 47 10.69 10.60 -4.91
N SER A 48 10.28 11.79 -4.51
CA SER A 48 10.00 12.92 -5.42
C SER A 48 9.09 12.50 -6.59
N LYS A 49 7.97 11.85 -6.29
CA LYS A 49 6.99 11.28 -7.24
C LYS A 49 7.52 10.16 -8.15
N ARG A 50 8.77 9.77 -8.01
CA ARG A 50 9.31 8.62 -8.73
C ARG A 50 9.01 7.34 -7.97
N VAL A 51 8.37 6.41 -8.66
CA VAL A 51 7.97 5.12 -8.12
C VAL A 51 9.06 4.09 -8.43
N HIS A 52 9.50 3.38 -7.39
CA HIS A 52 10.37 2.22 -7.50
C HIS A 52 9.61 1.02 -6.99
N ILE A 53 9.48 -0.02 -7.80
CA ILE A 53 8.80 -1.26 -7.42
C ILE A 53 9.76 -2.43 -7.61
N GLU A 54 9.87 -3.25 -6.58
CA GLU A 54 10.52 -4.57 -6.62
C GLU A 54 9.41 -5.61 -6.62
N TYR A 55 9.44 -6.55 -7.56
CA TYR A 55 8.41 -7.57 -7.71
C TYR A 55 8.97 -8.86 -8.30
N ASN A 56 8.25 -9.96 -8.08
CA ASN A 56 8.45 -11.24 -8.73
C ASN A 56 7.30 -11.53 -9.70
N VAL A 57 7.55 -12.40 -10.65
CA VAL A 57 6.52 -12.91 -11.59
C VAL A 57 6.47 -14.43 -11.41
N GLY A 58 5.28 -14.97 -11.16
CA GLY A 58 5.13 -16.41 -10.97
C GLY A 58 3.71 -16.77 -10.55
N SER A 59 3.39 -18.06 -10.65
CA SER A 59 2.05 -18.57 -10.34
C SER A 59 1.81 -18.70 -8.84
N HIS A 60 2.86 -18.97 -8.05
CA HIS A 60 2.79 -19.21 -6.61
C HIS A 60 3.93 -18.51 -5.86
N ALA A 61 3.66 -18.10 -4.62
CA ALA A 61 4.63 -17.42 -3.77
C ALA A 61 5.83 -18.32 -3.40
N GLU A 62 5.63 -19.63 -3.37
CA GLU A 62 6.65 -20.64 -3.05
C GLU A 62 7.81 -20.67 -4.07
N GLU A 63 7.57 -20.14 -5.27
CA GLU A 63 8.58 -20.08 -6.34
C GLU A 63 9.64 -18.98 -6.12
N PHE A 64 9.47 -18.11 -5.07
CA PHE A 64 10.24 -16.88 -4.95
C PHE A 64 11.42 -16.94 -4.01
N ASP A 65 11.60 -18.02 -3.23
CA ASP A 65 12.67 -18.09 -2.23
C ASP A 65 14.08 -18.04 -2.85
N ASP A 66 14.20 -18.48 -4.11
CA ASP A 66 15.47 -18.50 -4.86
C ASP A 66 15.51 -17.50 -6.04
N MET A 67 14.46 -16.66 -6.21
CA MET A 67 14.37 -15.74 -7.35
C MET A 67 14.73 -14.31 -6.98
N ASP A 68 15.63 -13.72 -7.74
CA ASP A 68 15.91 -12.29 -7.66
C ASP A 68 14.68 -11.47 -8.08
N ALA A 69 14.31 -10.50 -7.24
CA ALA A 69 13.21 -9.60 -7.56
C ALA A 69 13.56 -8.66 -8.72
N THR A 70 12.64 -8.52 -9.66
CA THR A 70 12.75 -7.53 -10.72
C THR A 70 12.50 -6.13 -10.17
N THR A 71 13.33 -5.17 -10.51
CA THR A 71 13.16 -3.77 -10.09
C THR A 71 12.82 -2.89 -11.29
N ILE A 72 11.75 -2.11 -11.19
CA ILE A 72 11.42 -1.08 -12.18
C ILE A 72 11.49 0.32 -11.56
N LYS A 73 11.96 1.28 -12.36
CA LYS A 73 12.08 2.71 -12.01
C LYS A 73 11.70 3.57 -13.22
N PRO A 74 10.46 3.53 -13.68
CA PRO A 74 10.03 4.33 -14.83
C PRO A 74 10.19 5.82 -14.59
N LYS A 75 10.31 6.59 -15.66
CA LYS A 75 10.32 8.05 -15.60
C LYS A 75 8.91 8.64 -15.46
N ASP A 76 7.91 7.89 -15.96
CA ASP A 76 6.51 8.30 -15.95
C ASP A 76 5.94 8.19 -14.52
N GLU A 77 5.05 9.09 -14.17
CA GLU A 77 4.36 9.08 -12.87
C GLU A 77 3.27 7.99 -12.84
N ALA A 78 2.97 7.47 -11.65
CA ALA A 78 1.80 6.64 -11.43
C ALA A 78 0.52 7.49 -11.47
N VAL A 79 -0.63 6.83 -11.54
CA VAL A 79 -1.93 7.49 -11.37
C VAL A 79 -2.07 8.03 -9.94
N GLN A 80 -2.91 9.06 -9.75
CA GLN A 80 -3.04 9.72 -8.45
C GLN A 80 -3.49 8.76 -7.35
N GLU A 81 -4.38 7.83 -7.67
CA GLU A 81 -4.90 6.83 -6.73
C GLU A 81 -3.79 5.93 -6.14
N PHE A 82 -2.70 5.73 -6.88
CA PHE A 82 -1.53 5.02 -6.35
C PHE A 82 -0.88 5.82 -5.21
N TYR A 83 -0.68 7.13 -5.41
CA TYR A 83 -0.07 7.99 -4.39
C TYR A 83 -1.00 8.16 -3.19
N ASP A 84 -2.31 8.32 -3.41
CA ASP A 84 -3.29 8.44 -2.34
C ASP A 84 -3.29 7.18 -1.44
N ALA A 85 -3.27 6.00 -2.06
CA ALA A 85 -3.19 4.74 -1.32
C ALA A 85 -1.85 4.58 -0.58
N PHE A 86 -0.74 5.03 -1.18
CA PHE A 86 0.58 4.99 -0.58
C PHE A 86 0.69 5.93 0.62
N ASP A 87 0.27 7.18 0.47
CA ASP A 87 0.35 8.21 1.50
C ASP A 87 -0.58 7.89 2.68
N LYS A 88 -1.73 7.29 2.41
CA LYS A 88 -2.71 6.85 3.42
C LYS A 88 -2.11 5.92 4.48
N LEU A 89 -1.10 5.13 4.12
CA LEU A 89 -0.48 4.18 5.06
C LEU A 89 0.22 4.85 6.24
N ALA A 90 0.69 6.09 6.09
CA ALA A 90 1.34 6.82 7.18
C ALA A 90 0.42 7.06 8.38
N GLU A 91 -0.90 7.18 8.15
CA GLU A 91 -1.89 7.43 9.19
C GLU A 91 -1.99 6.28 10.21
N PHE A 92 -1.65 5.05 9.80
CA PHE A 92 -1.75 3.85 10.64
C PHE A 92 -0.48 3.56 11.44
N VAL A 93 0.63 4.21 11.11
CA VAL A 93 1.94 3.94 11.74
C VAL A 93 1.92 4.18 13.25
N PRO A 94 1.28 5.26 13.80
CA PRO A 94 1.21 5.42 15.25
C PRO A 94 0.52 4.24 15.94
N ALA A 95 -0.62 3.79 15.44
CA ALA A 95 -1.35 2.66 16.01
C ALA A 95 -0.55 1.35 15.93
N ILE A 96 0.12 1.08 14.79
CA ILE A 96 0.94 -0.12 14.60
C ILE A 96 2.17 -0.11 15.53
N CYS A 97 2.73 1.06 15.80
CA CYS A 97 3.91 1.23 16.66
C CYS A 97 3.54 1.52 18.13
N GLU A 98 2.27 1.42 18.51
CA GLU A 98 1.78 1.69 19.86
C GLU A 98 2.15 3.10 20.36
N MET A 99 2.14 4.07 19.43
CA MET A 99 2.46 5.46 19.70
C MET A 99 1.17 6.28 19.84
N ASP A 100 1.27 7.39 20.59
CA ASP A 100 0.18 8.37 20.63
C ASP A 100 -0.08 8.95 19.24
N GLU A 101 -1.37 9.04 18.84
CA GLU A 101 -1.82 9.52 17.51
C GLU A 101 -1.23 10.88 17.11
N LYS A 102 -0.98 11.76 18.10
CA LYS A 102 -0.36 13.07 17.84
C LYS A 102 1.01 12.96 17.15
N TYR A 103 1.71 11.84 17.32
CA TYR A 103 3.00 11.62 16.64
C TYR A 103 2.85 11.33 15.14
N GLY A 104 1.67 10.92 14.69
CA GLY A 104 1.38 10.68 13.27
C GLY A 104 1.34 11.94 12.41
N VAL A 105 1.08 13.10 13.01
CA VAL A 105 1.00 14.39 12.27
C VAL A 105 2.32 14.67 11.57
N GLY A 106 2.25 14.86 10.24
CA GLY A 106 3.41 15.16 9.39
C GLY A 106 4.31 13.96 9.10
N MET A 107 3.83 12.73 9.32
CA MET A 107 4.45 11.53 8.77
C MET A 107 4.12 11.39 7.28
N GLU A 108 5.10 10.98 6.50
CA GLU A 108 4.96 10.70 5.06
C GLU A 108 5.48 9.29 4.79
N THR A 109 4.72 8.49 4.06
CA THR A 109 5.17 7.15 3.66
C THR A 109 6.31 7.27 2.66
N ILE A 110 7.40 6.54 2.88
CA ILE A 110 8.56 6.51 1.97
C ILE A 110 8.79 5.13 1.37
N SER A 111 8.40 4.06 2.06
CA SER A 111 8.43 2.71 1.49
C SER A 111 7.50 1.75 2.21
N VAL A 112 7.09 0.73 1.48
CA VAL A 112 6.34 -0.42 1.99
C VAL A 112 7.04 -1.68 1.53
N SER A 113 7.38 -2.57 2.46
CA SER A 113 7.93 -3.90 2.16
C SER A 113 6.85 -4.94 2.45
N ILE A 114 6.59 -5.81 1.48
CA ILE A 114 5.55 -6.83 1.53
C ILE A 114 6.23 -8.19 1.55
N SER A 115 5.82 -9.03 2.46
CA SER A 115 6.30 -10.41 2.58
C SER A 115 5.17 -11.38 2.26
N TYR A 116 5.48 -12.38 1.47
CA TYR A 116 4.60 -13.51 1.12
C TYR A 116 5.28 -14.77 1.64
N PRO A 117 4.94 -15.20 2.85
CA PRO A 117 5.60 -16.37 3.42
C PRO A 117 5.21 -17.65 2.69
N THR A 118 6.17 -18.56 2.55
CA THR A 118 6.02 -19.84 1.84
C THR A 118 5.30 -20.90 2.65
N ASP A 119 5.33 -20.80 3.98
CA ASP A 119 4.85 -21.86 4.89
C ASP A 119 3.39 -21.63 5.33
N ASN A 120 2.44 -21.46 4.43
CA ASN A 120 1.04 -21.16 4.78
C ASN A 120 0.86 -19.91 5.68
N LYS A 121 1.88 -19.10 5.82
CA LYS A 121 1.80 -17.85 6.56
C LYS A 121 1.10 -16.79 5.72
N VAL A 122 0.44 -15.90 6.39
CA VAL A 122 -0.34 -14.85 5.75
C VAL A 122 0.55 -13.71 5.27
N MET A 123 0.23 -13.14 4.10
CA MET A 123 0.87 -11.93 3.62
C MET A 123 0.89 -10.85 4.72
N GLY A 124 1.98 -10.11 4.81
CA GLY A 124 2.09 -9.00 5.74
C GLY A 124 3.01 -7.91 5.21
N ALA A 125 3.11 -6.83 5.96
CA ALA A 125 3.90 -5.68 5.53
C ALA A 125 4.61 -4.98 6.70
N CYS A 126 5.71 -4.29 6.33
CA CYS A 126 6.34 -3.25 7.12
C CYS A 126 6.20 -1.92 6.37
N ILE A 127 5.76 -0.88 7.07
CA ILE A 127 5.60 0.47 6.52
C ILE A 127 6.74 1.33 7.06
N THR A 128 7.45 2.03 6.18
CA THR A 128 8.48 2.98 6.57
C THR A 128 8.01 4.39 6.25
N VAL A 129 8.07 5.25 7.25
CA VAL A 129 7.67 6.65 7.14
C VAL A 129 8.82 7.58 7.48
N SER A 130 8.74 8.79 6.96
CA SER A 130 9.59 9.93 7.28
C SER A 130 8.77 10.95 8.06
N LYS A 131 9.35 11.54 9.10
CA LYS A 131 8.77 12.66 9.83
C LYS A 131 9.77 13.78 9.94
N LYS A 132 9.43 14.94 9.41
CA LYS A 132 10.25 16.15 9.56
C LYS A 132 10.25 16.60 11.03
N LEU A 133 11.43 16.86 11.57
CA LEU A 133 11.60 17.36 12.93
C LEU A 133 11.68 18.91 12.92
N THR A 134 11.17 19.52 13.98
CA THR A 134 11.11 21.00 14.10
C THR A 134 12.50 21.64 14.24
N HIS A 135 13.41 20.93 14.90
CA HIS A 135 14.75 21.48 15.28
C HIS A 135 15.90 20.66 14.72
N ASN A 136 15.65 19.83 13.70
CA ASN A 136 16.68 19.01 13.08
C ASN A 136 16.42 18.94 11.57
N ASP A 137 17.42 19.14 10.76
CA ASP A 137 17.32 19.07 9.29
C ASP A 137 17.14 17.62 8.80
N ALA A 138 17.67 16.65 9.54
CA ALA A 138 17.49 15.25 9.21
C ALA A 138 16.10 14.78 9.69
N PRO A 139 15.29 14.12 8.82
CA PRO A 139 14.03 13.57 9.23
C PRO A 139 14.22 12.35 10.14
N LEU A 140 13.25 12.13 11.01
CA LEU A 140 13.12 10.87 11.74
C LEU A 140 12.53 9.82 10.80
N ILE A 141 13.21 8.68 10.69
CA ILE A 141 12.72 7.52 9.93
C ILE A 141 12.19 6.47 10.91
N ILE A 142 10.97 6.03 10.70
CA ILE A 142 10.30 5.02 11.52
C ILE A 142 9.88 3.89 10.58
N THR A 143 10.23 2.65 10.94
CA THR A 143 9.76 1.45 10.27
C THR A 143 8.90 0.66 11.26
N THR A 144 7.68 0.30 10.86
CA THR A 144 6.80 -0.51 11.70
C THR A 144 7.35 -1.92 11.85
N PRO A 145 7.00 -2.62 12.94
CA PRO A 145 7.16 -4.07 12.98
C PRO A 145 6.35 -4.69 11.82
N PHE A 146 6.72 -5.92 11.45
CA PHE A 146 5.91 -6.71 10.53
C PHE A 146 4.55 -7.00 11.15
N LYS A 147 3.49 -6.76 10.38
CA LYS A 147 2.11 -7.09 10.75
C LYS A 147 1.43 -7.84 9.60
N ALA A 148 0.69 -8.88 9.94
CA ALA A 148 -0.02 -9.72 8.98
C ALA A 148 -1.30 -9.06 8.47
N THR A 149 -1.74 -9.46 7.29
CA THR A 149 -3.01 -8.99 6.71
C THR A 149 -4.21 -9.84 7.11
N ASP A 150 -3.97 -11.05 7.62
CA ASP A 150 -5.03 -11.98 8.01
C ASP A 150 -4.56 -12.88 9.15
N VAL A 151 -5.47 -13.56 9.82
CA VAL A 151 -5.17 -14.51 10.89
C VAL A 151 -4.75 -15.85 10.29
N TYR A 152 -3.60 -16.37 10.70
CA TYR A 152 -3.25 -17.75 10.43
C TYR A 152 -4.02 -18.69 11.38
N HIS A 153 -4.42 -19.83 10.91
CA HIS A 153 -5.48 -20.71 11.39
C HIS A 153 -5.61 -21.00 12.90
N ASP A 154 -4.63 -20.76 13.77
CA ASP A 154 -4.72 -21.25 15.14
C ASP A 154 -4.39 -20.25 16.27
N ASP A 155 -3.66 -19.20 16.02
CA ASP A 155 -3.16 -18.39 17.14
C ASP A 155 -4.00 -17.15 17.48
N GLY A 156 -4.99 -16.80 16.66
CA GLY A 156 -6.04 -15.82 16.95
C GLY A 156 -5.61 -14.50 17.60
N ASN A 157 -4.31 -14.18 17.58
CA ASN A 157 -3.79 -12.98 18.23
C ASN A 157 -4.02 -11.75 17.34
N PRO A 158 -4.99 -10.88 17.67
CA PRO A 158 -5.27 -9.68 16.90
C PRO A 158 -4.09 -8.68 16.89
N ASP A 159 -3.18 -8.77 17.86
CA ASP A 159 -2.07 -7.82 17.99
C ASP A 159 -1.02 -7.93 16.88
N ILE A 160 -1.02 -9.04 16.14
CA ILE A 160 -0.14 -9.24 14.99
C ILE A 160 -0.74 -8.74 13.68
N LEU A 161 -2.00 -8.30 13.68
CA LEU A 161 -2.70 -7.86 12.48
C LEU A 161 -2.50 -6.36 12.20
N LEU A 162 -2.49 -6.03 10.91
CA LEU A 162 -2.69 -4.66 10.48
C LEU A 162 -4.13 -4.21 10.81
N PRO A 163 -4.35 -2.95 11.21
CA PRO A 163 -5.70 -2.39 11.33
C PRO A 163 -6.51 -2.57 10.05
N ASP A 164 -7.83 -2.79 10.15
CA ASP A 164 -8.70 -3.09 9.01
C ASP A 164 -8.57 -2.09 7.86
N ASN A 165 -8.64 -0.80 8.16
CA ASN A 165 -8.50 0.24 7.17
C ASN A 165 -7.07 0.30 6.56
N CYS A 166 -6.05 -0.09 7.33
CA CYS A 166 -4.69 -0.24 6.82
C CYS A 166 -4.59 -1.40 5.82
N ARG A 167 -5.24 -2.53 6.11
CA ARG A 167 -5.30 -3.68 5.19
C ARG A 167 -5.95 -3.32 3.87
N LEU A 168 -7.03 -2.53 3.90
CA LEU A 168 -7.72 -2.04 2.70
C LEU A 168 -6.82 -1.10 1.90
N ALA A 169 -6.16 -0.15 2.55
CA ALA A 169 -5.24 0.77 1.90
C ALA A 169 -4.05 0.03 1.26
N LEU A 170 -3.50 -0.98 1.97
CA LEU A 170 -2.42 -1.82 1.46
C LEU A 170 -2.87 -2.65 0.24
N ALA A 171 -4.07 -3.25 0.29
CA ALA A 171 -4.61 -4.01 -0.83
C ALA A 171 -4.80 -3.13 -2.08
N LEU A 172 -5.34 -1.92 -1.90
CA LEU A 172 -5.49 -0.96 -2.99
C LEU A 172 -4.13 -0.53 -3.56
N LEU A 173 -3.15 -0.27 -2.69
CA LEU A 173 -1.79 0.08 -3.12
C LEU A 173 -1.16 -1.04 -3.94
N ILE A 174 -1.28 -2.30 -3.50
CA ILE A 174 -0.75 -3.45 -4.23
C ILE A 174 -1.40 -3.55 -5.61
N TYR A 175 -2.73 -3.44 -5.68
CA TYR A 175 -3.45 -3.44 -6.94
C TYR A 175 -2.96 -2.34 -7.90
N ARG A 176 -2.82 -1.10 -7.42
CA ARG A 176 -2.31 0.02 -8.23
C ARG A 176 -0.83 -0.14 -8.60
N ALA A 177 -0.05 -0.82 -7.77
CA ALA A 177 1.34 -1.16 -8.07
C ALA A 177 1.42 -2.22 -9.19
N GLU A 178 0.55 -3.22 -9.17
CA GLU A 178 0.41 -4.20 -10.27
C GLU A 178 0.01 -3.51 -11.58
N ASP A 179 -0.98 -2.61 -11.56
CA ASP A 179 -1.35 -1.77 -12.70
C ASP A 179 -0.14 -0.99 -13.25
N PHE A 180 0.64 -0.39 -12.34
CA PHE A 180 1.84 0.36 -12.70
C PHE A 180 2.92 -0.53 -13.31
N VAL A 181 3.16 -1.74 -12.80
CA VAL A 181 4.07 -2.74 -13.40
C VAL A 181 3.58 -3.11 -14.79
N ASN A 182 2.28 -3.28 -14.98
CA ASN A 182 1.64 -3.60 -16.26
C ASN A 182 1.52 -2.43 -17.23
N GLY A 183 2.05 -1.26 -16.88
CA GLY A 183 2.17 -0.13 -17.80
C GLY A 183 1.14 0.99 -17.64
N LEU A 184 0.20 0.89 -16.70
CA LEU A 184 -0.71 2.01 -16.40
C LEU A 184 0.08 3.19 -15.82
N ARG A 185 -0.05 4.36 -16.44
CA ARG A 185 0.64 5.60 -16.07
C ARG A 185 -0.34 6.75 -15.98
N ALA A 186 0.05 7.77 -15.23
CA ALA A 186 -0.67 9.04 -15.27
C ALA A 186 -0.70 9.58 -16.72
N PRO A 187 -1.80 10.19 -17.14
CA PRO A 187 -1.86 10.86 -18.43
C PRO A 187 -0.77 11.94 -18.47
N LYS A 188 0.01 11.96 -19.55
CA LYS A 188 1.01 13.03 -19.77
C LYS A 188 0.26 14.36 -19.81
N LYS A 189 0.65 15.31 -18.96
CA LYS A 189 0.18 16.69 -19.12
C LYS A 189 0.57 17.12 -20.53
N GLN A 190 -0.41 17.46 -21.36
CA GLN A 190 -0.13 18.19 -22.60
C GLN A 190 0.54 19.48 -22.15
N GLU A 191 1.84 19.64 -22.43
CA GLU A 191 2.47 20.94 -22.38
C GLU A 191 1.68 21.81 -23.36
N GLU A 192 1.07 22.86 -22.87
CA GLU A 192 0.42 23.87 -23.71
C GLU A 192 1.49 24.43 -24.64
N LEU A 193 1.48 23.92 -25.88
CA LEU A 193 2.33 24.39 -26.98
C LEU A 193 1.77 25.74 -27.51
N PHE A 194 1.45 26.67 -26.59
CA PHE A 194 1.03 28.02 -26.93
C PHE A 194 1.63 29.01 -25.92
N ALA A 195 2.84 29.42 -26.20
CA ALA A 195 3.38 30.69 -25.73
C ALA A 195 3.95 31.41 -26.96
#